data_d42ee37a2ab87ebcfee1701ec5e27517
#
_entry.id   d42ee37a2ab87ebcfee1701ec5e27517
#
_cell.length_a   1.000
_cell.length_b   1.000
_cell.length_c   1.000
_cell.angle_alpha   90.00
_cell.angle_beta   90.00
_cell.angle_gamma   90.00
#
_symmetry.space_group_name_H-M   'P 1'
#
loop_
_entity.id
_entity.type
_entity.pdbx_description
1 polymer ?
#
loop_
_entity_poly.entity_id
_entity_poly.type
_entity_poly.pdbx_seq_one_letter_code
_entity_poly.pdbx_strand_id
1 'polypeptide(L)'
;ENKPFRTETDSLLFRPAGHGALIYNLNNIAEEVVSIKNIDNVANERLLPATATWKKVLLGKALELRDTLHGYLRELDAVCTPVQGSRNTTAGVPGYDPVYDDLYSTPEALALCDDIEAFLKNVLCVEMPEAETPKKRVEALRAKLDRPVRVAGMVKNQGEPGGGPFIIAEKDGSTSLQVLESVQINMSDEHA
;
A
#
# COMPACT_ATOMS: atom_id res chain seq x y z
N GLU A 1 -20.08 -22.60 27.06
CA GLU A 1 -20.11 -23.70 26.09
C GLU A 1 -20.25 -23.10 24.68
N ASN A 2 -19.30 -23.39 23.79
CA ASN A 2 -19.31 -22.91 22.40
C ASN A 2 -20.31 -23.70 21.54
N LYS A 3 -21.62 -23.52 21.78
CA LYS A 3 -22.64 -24.09 20.90
C LYS A 3 -23.12 -23.03 19.94
N PRO A 4 -23.23 -23.34 18.62
CA PRO A 4 -23.75 -22.38 17.65
C PRO A 4 -25.24 -22.09 17.93
N PHE A 5 -25.62 -20.83 17.72
CA PHE A 5 -27.02 -20.44 17.82
C PHE A 5 -27.83 -21.11 16.69
N ARG A 6 -29.06 -21.50 17.01
CA ARG A 6 -29.98 -22.13 16.08
C ARG A 6 -31.27 -21.33 15.99
N THR A 7 -31.94 -21.43 14.84
CA THR A 7 -33.27 -20.91 14.62
C THR A 7 -34.32 -21.79 15.32
N GLU A 8 -35.57 -21.34 15.33
CA GLU A 8 -36.69 -22.15 15.85
C GLU A 8 -36.89 -23.48 15.11
N THR A 9 -36.39 -23.58 13.86
CA THR A 9 -36.40 -24.82 13.05
C THR A 9 -35.13 -25.67 13.23
N ASP A 10 -34.35 -25.42 14.25
CA ASP A 10 -33.06 -26.11 14.55
C ASP A 10 -31.97 -25.97 13.49
N SER A 11 -32.15 -25.06 12.53
CA SER A 11 -31.11 -24.69 11.56
C SER A 11 -30.07 -23.76 12.21
N LEU A 12 -28.83 -23.76 11.73
CA LEU A 12 -27.81 -22.81 12.18
C LEU A 12 -28.27 -21.37 11.88
N LEU A 13 -28.17 -20.52 12.91
CA LEU A 13 -28.45 -19.09 12.74
C LEU A 13 -27.25 -18.39 12.16
N PHE A 14 -27.33 -17.96 10.92
CA PHE A 14 -26.34 -17.10 10.28
C PHE A 14 -26.72 -15.63 10.47
N ARG A 15 -25.74 -14.82 10.79
CA ARG A 15 -25.85 -13.36 10.87
C ARG A 15 -24.84 -12.72 9.93
N PRO A 16 -25.11 -11.50 9.42
CA PRO A 16 -24.09 -10.75 8.70
C PRO A 16 -22.83 -10.67 9.56
N ALA A 17 -21.69 -10.99 8.95
CA ALA A 17 -20.38 -10.85 9.61
C ALA A 17 -19.99 -9.37 9.64
N GLY A 18 -19.16 -9.00 10.63
CA GLY A 18 -18.50 -7.69 10.64
C GLY A 18 -17.46 -7.58 9.50
N HIS A 19 -17.04 -6.35 9.19
CA HIS A 19 -16.09 -6.06 8.11
C HIS A 19 -14.79 -6.86 8.22
N GLY A 20 -14.29 -7.09 9.44
CA GLY A 20 -13.08 -7.88 9.67
C GLY A 20 -13.17 -9.33 9.18
N ALA A 21 -14.35 -9.95 9.23
CA ALA A 21 -14.54 -11.31 8.73
C ALA A 21 -14.48 -11.39 7.20
N LEU A 22 -14.77 -10.29 6.50
CA LEU A 22 -14.74 -10.24 5.03
C LEU A 22 -13.32 -10.23 4.45
N ILE A 23 -12.30 -10.02 5.26
CA ILE A 23 -10.92 -10.00 4.77
C ILE A 23 -10.51 -11.35 4.17
N TYR A 24 -11.03 -12.47 4.71
CA TYR A 24 -10.77 -13.80 4.15
C TYR A 24 -11.41 -13.97 2.77
N ASN A 25 -12.58 -13.38 2.55
CA ASN A 25 -13.24 -13.39 1.25
C ASN A 25 -12.46 -12.53 0.26
N LEU A 26 -12.00 -11.34 0.68
CA LEU A 26 -11.18 -10.46 -0.14
C LEU A 26 -9.87 -11.13 -0.55
N ASN A 27 -9.24 -11.87 0.37
CA ASN A 27 -7.98 -12.58 0.11
C ASN A 27 -8.13 -13.72 -0.91
N ASN A 28 -9.35 -14.22 -1.14
CA ASN A 28 -9.64 -15.27 -2.13
C ASN A 28 -9.93 -14.71 -3.53
N ILE A 29 -9.95 -13.39 -3.69
CA ILE A 29 -10.14 -12.74 -4.99
C ILE A 29 -8.78 -12.71 -5.69
N ALA A 30 -8.68 -13.41 -6.84
CA ALA A 30 -7.46 -13.48 -7.62
C ALA A 30 -7.27 -12.29 -8.60
N GLU A 31 -8.23 -11.38 -8.64
CA GLU A 31 -8.21 -10.24 -9.54
C GLU A 31 -7.17 -9.19 -9.12
N GLU A 32 -6.50 -8.62 -10.10
CA GLU A 32 -5.46 -7.60 -9.88
C GLU A 32 -6.00 -6.31 -9.25
N VAL A 33 -7.24 -5.94 -9.56
CA VAL A 33 -7.90 -4.74 -9.07
C VAL A 33 -9.27 -5.05 -8.53
N VAL A 34 -9.54 -4.63 -7.30
CA VAL A 34 -10.79 -4.88 -6.60
C VAL A 34 -11.45 -3.56 -6.18
N SER A 35 -12.69 -3.35 -6.59
CA SER A 35 -13.51 -2.21 -6.15
C SER A 35 -14.37 -2.61 -4.96
N ILE A 36 -14.15 -1.97 -3.82
CA ILE A 36 -14.89 -2.24 -2.58
C ILE A 36 -15.85 -1.08 -2.29
N LYS A 37 -17.06 -1.41 -1.87
CA LYS A 37 -18.03 -0.44 -1.36
C LYS A 37 -18.78 -1.04 -0.19
N ASN A 38 -18.94 -0.25 0.89
CA ASN A 38 -19.78 -0.64 2.01
C ASN A 38 -21.24 -0.72 1.58
N ILE A 39 -21.93 -1.78 1.96
CA ILE A 39 -23.34 -2.00 1.66
C ILE A 39 -24.24 -0.90 2.23
N ASP A 40 -23.90 -0.36 3.39
CA ASP A 40 -24.67 0.70 4.06
C ASP A 40 -24.67 2.02 3.27
N ASN A 41 -23.70 2.18 2.36
CA ASN A 41 -23.55 3.36 1.52
C ASN A 41 -24.10 3.16 0.09
N VAL A 42 -24.91 2.14 -0.13
CA VAL A 42 -25.54 1.92 -1.44
C VAL A 42 -26.60 2.95 -1.66
N ALA A 43 -26.43 3.76 -2.70
CA ALA A 43 -27.37 4.79 -3.09
C ALA A 43 -28.58 4.21 -3.83
N ASN A 44 -29.71 4.92 -3.79
CA ASN A 44 -30.87 4.59 -4.60
C ASN A 44 -30.57 4.76 -6.11
N GLU A 45 -31.42 4.23 -6.97
CA GLU A 45 -31.24 4.21 -8.43
C GLU A 45 -30.94 5.61 -9.02
N ARG A 46 -31.57 6.65 -8.49
CA ARG A 46 -31.36 8.04 -8.96
C ARG A 46 -29.92 8.50 -8.83
N LEU A 47 -29.19 8.02 -7.83
CA LEU A 47 -27.81 8.41 -7.54
C LEU A 47 -26.78 7.44 -8.11
N LEU A 48 -27.22 6.32 -8.71
CA LEU A 48 -26.30 5.33 -9.32
C LEU A 48 -25.38 5.92 -10.39
N PRO A 49 -25.83 6.80 -11.30
CA PRO A 49 -24.93 7.39 -12.31
C PRO A 49 -23.75 8.16 -11.69
N ALA A 50 -24.02 8.97 -10.65
CA ALA A 50 -22.96 9.70 -9.94
C ALA A 50 -22.01 8.73 -9.22
N THR A 51 -22.56 7.72 -8.54
CA THR A 51 -21.78 6.68 -7.89
C THR A 51 -20.87 5.94 -8.89
N ALA A 52 -21.41 5.56 -10.05
CA ALA A 52 -20.63 4.87 -11.09
C ALA A 52 -19.50 5.76 -11.64
N THR A 53 -19.76 7.05 -11.82
CA THR A 53 -18.75 8.01 -12.28
C THR A 53 -17.59 8.09 -11.29
N TRP A 54 -17.87 8.31 -10.01
CA TRP A 54 -16.82 8.42 -9.01
C TRP A 54 -16.07 7.12 -8.77
N LYS A 55 -16.73 5.96 -8.85
CA LYS A 55 -16.05 4.67 -8.82
C LYS A 55 -15.08 4.50 -9.99
N LYS A 56 -15.45 4.92 -11.20
CA LYS A 56 -14.56 4.90 -12.37
C LYS A 56 -13.37 5.82 -12.19
N VAL A 57 -13.55 7.01 -11.60
CA VAL A 57 -12.46 7.94 -11.29
C VAL A 57 -11.48 7.30 -10.31
N LEU A 58 -11.96 6.73 -9.20
CA LEU A 58 -11.10 6.06 -8.22
C LEU A 58 -10.36 4.86 -8.83
N LEU A 59 -11.04 4.06 -9.64
CA LEU A 59 -10.44 2.93 -10.34
C LEU A 59 -9.35 3.39 -11.32
N GLY A 60 -9.64 4.42 -12.13
CA GLY A 60 -8.67 5.00 -13.04
C GLY A 60 -7.43 5.51 -12.31
N LYS A 61 -7.60 6.17 -11.15
CA LYS A 61 -6.48 6.62 -10.33
C LYS A 61 -5.68 5.46 -9.74
N ALA A 62 -6.35 4.38 -9.33
CA ALA A 62 -5.68 3.18 -8.83
C ALA A 62 -4.81 2.53 -9.93
N LEU A 63 -5.34 2.43 -11.16
CA LEU A 63 -4.59 1.89 -12.30
C LEU A 63 -3.39 2.77 -12.66
N GLU A 64 -3.56 4.08 -12.72
CA GLU A 64 -2.47 5.04 -12.99
C GLU A 64 -1.34 4.90 -11.96
N LEU A 65 -1.67 4.85 -10.66
CA LEU A 65 -0.68 4.70 -9.59
C LEU A 65 0.02 3.34 -9.69
N ARG A 66 -0.72 2.26 -9.89
CA ARG A 66 -0.16 0.92 -10.10
C ARG A 66 0.86 0.91 -11.24
N ASP A 67 0.49 1.47 -12.38
CA ASP A 67 1.35 1.47 -13.57
C ASP A 67 2.62 2.28 -13.33
N THR A 68 2.53 3.40 -12.60
CA THR A 68 3.68 4.21 -12.19
C THR A 68 4.60 3.43 -11.25
N LEU A 69 4.03 2.79 -10.21
CA LEU A 69 4.81 1.98 -9.26
C LEU A 69 5.53 0.82 -9.95
N HIS A 70 4.83 0.10 -10.83
CA HIS A 70 5.43 -0.97 -11.61
C HIS A 70 6.47 -0.45 -12.63
N GLY A 71 6.31 0.79 -13.12
CA GLY A 71 7.31 1.50 -13.91
C GLY A 71 8.60 1.64 -13.13
N TYR A 72 8.55 2.27 -11.98
CA TYR A 72 9.71 2.46 -11.10
C TYR A 72 10.38 1.15 -10.67
N LEU A 73 9.60 0.10 -10.37
CA LEU A 73 10.16 -1.22 -10.05
C LEU A 73 10.97 -1.78 -11.21
N ARG A 74 10.47 -1.69 -12.45
CA ARG A 74 11.19 -2.15 -13.65
C ARG A 74 12.46 -1.31 -13.90
N GLU A 75 12.41 -0.01 -13.68
CA GLU A 75 13.56 0.87 -13.82
C GLU A 75 14.64 0.57 -12.76
N LEU A 76 14.25 0.35 -11.50
CA LEU A 76 15.17 -0.11 -10.45
C LEU A 76 15.79 -1.46 -10.80
N ASP A 77 15.03 -2.39 -11.35
CA ASP A 77 15.55 -3.68 -11.81
C ASP A 77 16.56 -3.50 -12.93
N ALA A 78 16.29 -2.62 -13.90
CA ALA A 78 17.17 -2.40 -15.03
C ALA A 78 18.49 -1.74 -14.63
N VAL A 79 18.45 -0.76 -13.71
CA VAL A 79 19.64 0.00 -13.28
C VAL A 79 20.47 -0.77 -12.24
N CYS A 80 19.80 -1.52 -11.35
CA CYS A 80 20.46 -2.19 -10.23
C CYS A 80 20.70 -3.69 -10.45
N THR A 81 20.41 -4.24 -11.65
CA THR A 81 20.70 -5.64 -11.98
C THR A 81 21.99 -5.71 -12.82
N PRO A 82 22.97 -6.54 -12.40
CA PRO A 82 24.18 -6.72 -13.19
C PRO A 82 23.88 -7.27 -14.57
N VAL A 83 24.43 -6.66 -15.61
CA VAL A 83 24.40 -7.24 -16.96
C VAL A 83 25.14 -8.57 -16.93
N GLN A 84 24.46 -9.66 -17.27
CA GLN A 84 25.09 -10.97 -17.40
C GLN A 84 26.22 -10.91 -18.44
N GLY A 85 27.47 -10.98 -17.95
CA GLY A 85 28.66 -10.96 -18.82
C GLY A 85 29.87 -10.21 -18.26
N SER A 86 29.70 -9.32 -17.29
CA SER A 86 30.82 -8.60 -16.66
C SER A 86 31.28 -9.33 -15.38
N ARG A 87 31.90 -10.51 -15.54
CA ARG A 87 32.61 -11.19 -14.46
C ARG A 87 34.05 -10.71 -14.43
N ASN A 88 34.30 -9.62 -13.74
CA ASN A 88 35.65 -9.38 -13.18
C ASN A 88 35.62 -9.88 -11.74
N THR A 89 35.97 -11.16 -11.58
CA THR A 89 36.18 -11.78 -10.27
C THR A 89 37.48 -11.29 -9.67
N THR A 90 37.38 -10.31 -8.79
CA THR A 90 38.45 -10.10 -7.81
C THR A 90 38.07 -10.88 -6.56
N ALA A 91 38.58 -12.09 -6.48
CA ALA A 91 38.39 -12.98 -5.33
C ALA A 91 39.06 -12.38 -4.08
N GLY A 92 38.34 -12.25 -2.98
CA GLY A 92 39.02 -11.87 -1.74
C GLY A 92 38.22 -11.91 -0.44
N VAL A 93 36.95 -11.61 -0.41
CA VAL A 93 36.18 -11.59 0.86
C VAL A 93 34.84 -12.26 0.68
N PRO A 94 34.48 -13.29 1.49
CA PRO A 94 33.13 -13.88 1.45
C PRO A 94 32.07 -12.86 1.83
N GLY A 95 31.17 -12.54 0.90
CA GLY A 95 30.03 -11.65 1.13
C GLY A 95 30.20 -10.19 0.69
N TYR A 96 31.37 -9.77 0.25
CA TYR A 96 31.60 -8.45 -0.34
C TYR A 96 31.94 -8.58 -1.83
N ASP A 97 31.07 -8.09 -2.70
CA ASP A 97 31.33 -7.95 -4.13
C ASP A 97 31.28 -6.46 -4.50
N PRO A 98 32.46 -5.79 -4.61
CA PRO A 98 32.50 -4.34 -4.88
C PRO A 98 31.85 -3.95 -6.20
N VAL A 99 31.73 -4.85 -7.16
CA VAL A 99 31.04 -4.59 -8.43
C VAL A 99 29.53 -4.43 -8.23
N TYR A 100 28.96 -5.10 -7.24
CA TYR A 100 27.53 -4.99 -6.93
C TYR A 100 27.19 -3.72 -6.14
N ASP A 101 28.05 -3.27 -5.24
CA ASP A 101 27.80 -2.04 -4.47
C ASP A 101 27.96 -0.79 -5.35
N ASP A 102 28.82 -0.82 -6.37
CA ASP A 102 28.98 0.28 -7.32
C ASP A 102 27.73 0.53 -8.17
N LEU A 103 26.91 -0.50 -8.48
CA LEU A 103 25.68 -0.34 -9.27
C LEU A 103 24.65 0.57 -8.57
N TYR A 104 24.55 0.49 -7.26
CA TYR A 104 23.61 1.30 -6.48
C TYR A 104 24.05 2.76 -6.33
N SER A 105 25.31 3.06 -6.65
CA SER A 105 25.94 4.38 -6.51
C SER A 105 26.14 5.10 -7.83
N THR A 106 25.65 4.54 -8.95
CA THR A 106 25.72 5.23 -10.25
C THR A 106 24.88 6.50 -10.25
N PRO A 107 25.27 7.53 -11.01
CA PRO A 107 24.46 8.75 -11.12
C PRO A 107 23.01 8.47 -11.53
N GLU A 108 22.80 7.49 -12.40
CA GLU A 108 21.49 7.07 -12.88
C GLU A 108 20.65 6.42 -11.76
N ALA A 109 21.27 5.54 -10.95
CA ALA A 109 20.61 4.91 -9.82
C ALA A 109 20.23 5.93 -8.74
N LEU A 110 21.12 6.87 -8.45
CA LEU A 110 20.88 7.92 -7.46
C LEU A 110 19.75 8.87 -7.92
N ALA A 111 19.80 9.31 -9.18
CA ALA A 111 18.74 10.16 -9.75
C ALA A 111 17.37 9.46 -9.74
N LEU A 112 17.32 8.17 -10.09
CA LEU A 112 16.10 7.38 -10.02
C LEU A 112 15.57 7.26 -8.58
N CYS A 113 16.45 7.07 -7.60
CA CYS A 113 16.04 7.07 -6.19
C CYS A 113 15.44 8.41 -5.76
N ASP A 114 16.04 9.55 -6.20
CA ASP A 114 15.52 10.88 -5.90
C ASP A 114 14.11 11.08 -6.51
N ASP A 115 13.91 10.64 -7.75
CA ASP A 115 12.60 10.69 -8.44
C ASP A 115 11.55 9.83 -7.72
N ILE A 116 11.91 8.62 -7.30
CA ILE A 116 11.02 7.73 -6.55
C ILE A 116 10.65 8.34 -5.19
N GLU A 117 11.60 8.88 -4.45
CA GLU A 117 11.32 9.53 -3.17
C GLU A 117 10.42 10.76 -3.35
N ALA A 118 10.66 11.56 -4.38
CA ALA A 118 9.80 12.69 -4.72
C ALA A 118 8.37 12.22 -5.06
N PHE A 119 8.21 11.13 -5.81
CA PHE A 119 6.91 10.55 -6.09
C PHE A 119 6.23 10.01 -4.81
N LEU A 120 6.94 9.24 -3.99
CA LEU A 120 6.42 8.71 -2.73
C LEU A 120 5.94 9.84 -1.82
N LYS A 121 6.74 10.91 -1.67
CA LYS A 121 6.41 12.06 -0.82
C LYS A 121 5.25 12.87 -1.38
N ASN A 122 5.31 13.26 -2.64
CA ASN A 122 4.38 14.24 -3.21
C ASN A 122 3.03 13.62 -3.63
N VAL A 123 3.02 12.33 -3.97
CA VAL A 123 1.83 11.65 -4.49
C VAL A 123 1.22 10.70 -3.47
N LEU A 124 2.06 9.96 -2.74
CA LEU A 124 1.60 8.97 -1.77
C LEU A 124 1.71 9.43 -0.32
N CYS A 125 2.26 10.63 -0.05
CA CYS A 125 2.50 11.17 1.28
C CYS A 125 3.32 10.22 2.17
N VAL A 126 4.28 9.51 1.55
CA VAL A 126 5.21 8.62 2.22
C VAL A 126 6.55 9.32 2.35
N GLU A 127 6.97 9.59 3.57
CA GLU A 127 8.31 10.09 3.85
C GLU A 127 9.23 8.91 4.20
N MET A 128 10.39 8.87 3.56
CA MET A 128 11.39 7.83 3.79
C MET A 128 12.45 8.31 4.78
N PRO A 129 12.91 7.47 5.72
CA PRO A 129 14.07 7.80 6.53
C PRO A 129 15.34 7.81 5.67
N GLU A 130 16.35 8.52 6.14
CA GLU A 130 17.66 8.52 5.52
C GLU A 130 18.29 7.12 5.58
N ALA A 131 18.78 6.64 4.46
CA ALA A 131 19.39 5.32 4.36
C ALA A 131 20.91 5.40 4.58
N GLU A 132 21.46 4.43 5.30
CA GLU A 132 22.90 4.38 5.63
C GLU A 132 23.80 4.17 4.39
N THR A 133 23.29 3.48 3.36
CA THR A 133 24.02 3.18 2.13
C THR A 133 23.10 3.25 0.91
N PRO A 134 23.63 3.53 -0.30
CA PRO A 134 22.85 3.52 -1.54
C PRO A 134 22.09 2.21 -1.76
N LYS A 135 22.69 1.07 -1.45
CA LYS A 135 22.05 -0.24 -1.53
C LYS A 135 20.82 -0.34 -0.62
N LYS A 136 20.96 0.03 0.67
CA LYS A 136 19.84 0.05 1.61
C LYS A 136 18.74 1.02 1.18
N ARG A 137 19.12 2.15 0.54
CA ARG A 137 18.17 3.09 -0.04
C ARG A 137 17.31 2.42 -1.11
N VAL A 138 17.94 1.76 -2.09
CA VAL A 138 17.24 1.04 -3.16
C VAL A 138 16.36 -0.08 -2.60
N GLU A 139 16.86 -0.87 -1.65
CA GLU A 139 16.08 -1.94 -1.00
C GLU A 139 14.84 -1.40 -0.28
N ALA A 140 14.99 -0.29 0.45
CA ALA A 140 13.89 0.37 1.15
C ALA A 140 12.84 0.93 0.17
N LEU A 141 13.28 1.62 -0.90
CA LEU A 141 12.39 2.14 -1.94
C LEU A 141 11.66 1.02 -2.65
N ARG A 142 12.34 -0.06 -3.04
CA ARG A 142 11.72 -1.24 -3.63
C ARG A 142 10.63 -1.81 -2.71
N ALA A 143 10.92 -2.00 -1.43
CA ALA A 143 9.95 -2.50 -0.45
C ALA A 143 8.72 -1.58 -0.30
N LYS A 144 8.87 -0.27 -0.53
CA LYS A 144 7.74 0.68 -0.52
C LYS A 144 6.93 0.68 -1.83
N LEU A 145 7.58 0.43 -2.96
CA LEU A 145 6.91 0.35 -4.26
C LEU A 145 6.17 -0.99 -4.46
N ASP A 146 6.76 -2.10 -3.96
CA ASP A 146 6.21 -3.46 -4.10
C ASP A 146 5.24 -3.79 -2.96
N ARG A 147 4.13 -3.06 -2.90
CA ARG A 147 3.06 -3.23 -1.91
C ARG A 147 1.68 -3.09 -2.55
N PRO A 148 0.66 -3.72 -1.96
CA PRO A 148 -0.73 -3.44 -2.33
C PRO A 148 -1.06 -1.95 -2.15
N VAL A 149 -1.70 -1.36 -3.15
CA VAL A 149 -2.10 0.05 -3.17
C VAL A 149 -3.61 0.17 -2.97
N ARG A 150 -4.01 1.12 -2.17
CA ARG A 150 -5.42 1.49 -1.99
C ARG A 150 -5.64 2.94 -2.43
N VAL A 151 -6.72 3.16 -3.15
CA VAL A 151 -7.25 4.50 -3.42
C VAL A 151 -8.62 4.59 -2.77
N ALA A 152 -8.74 5.42 -1.76
CA ALA A 152 -9.98 5.60 -1.00
C ALA A 152 -10.61 6.95 -1.32
N GLY A 153 -11.90 6.92 -1.69
CA GLY A 153 -12.70 8.13 -1.79
C GLY A 153 -13.09 8.61 -0.39
N MET A 154 -12.76 9.85 -0.07
CA MET A 154 -13.09 10.46 1.21
C MET A 154 -14.02 11.65 1.00
N VAL A 155 -14.94 11.84 1.93
CA VAL A 155 -15.81 13.01 2.01
C VAL A 155 -15.56 13.76 3.32
N LYS A 156 -15.81 15.07 3.32
CA LYS A 156 -15.67 15.89 4.52
C LYS A 156 -16.63 15.38 5.59
N ASN A 157 -16.10 15.08 6.79
CA ASN A 157 -16.92 14.75 7.94
C ASN A 157 -17.77 15.96 8.39
N GLN A 158 -19.02 15.72 8.70
CA GLN A 158 -19.98 16.75 9.16
C GLN A 158 -20.38 16.56 10.63
N GLY A 159 -19.53 15.92 11.43
CA GLY A 159 -19.74 15.69 12.86
C GLY A 159 -20.31 14.32 13.21
N GLU A 160 -20.52 13.46 12.23
CA GLU A 160 -20.91 12.07 12.48
C GLU A 160 -19.69 11.25 12.96
N PRO A 161 -19.88 10.25 13.84
CA PRO A 161 -18.83 9.31 14.20
C PRO A 161 -18.35 8.55 12.95
N GLY A 162 -17.06 8.37 12.81
CA GLY A 162 -16.52 7.62 11.67
C GLY A 162 -15.00 7.68 11.60
N GLY A 163 -14.48 7.08 10.53
CA GLY A 163 -13.07 7.08 10.22
C GLY A 163 -12.61 8.35 9.51
N GLY A 164 -11.31 8.53 9.47
CA GLY A 164 -10.65 9.61 8.76
C GLY A 164 -9.29 9.20 8.23
N PRO A 165 -8.69 10.02 7.35
CA PRO A 165 -7.34 9.82 6.89
C PRO A 165 -6.34 10.32 7.95
N PHE A 166 -5.32 9.52 8.20
CA PHE A 166 -4.23 9.82 9.12
C PHE A 166 -2.90 9.54 8.43
N ILE A 167 -1.86 10.28 8.81
CA ILE A 167 -0.48 9.95 8.49
C ILE A 167 0.07 9.24 9.71
N ILE A 168 0.48 7.99 9.53
CA ILE A 168 1.05 7.19 10.62
C ILE A 168 2.54 6.99 10.43
N ALA A 169 3.26 6.87 11.53
CA ALA A 169 4.66 6.44 11.54
C ALA A 169 4.74 4.92 11.47
N GLU A 170 5.52 4.42 10.53
CA GLU A 170 5.78 2.99 10.38
C GLU A 170 6.99 2.56 11.22
N LYS A 171 7.10 1.26 11.49
CA LYS A 171 8.21 0.70 12.27
C LYS A 171 9.59 0.90 11.63
N ASP A 172 9.64 1.09 10.33
CA ASP A 172 10.87 1.34 9.56
C ASP A 172 11.27 2.82 9.52
N GLY A 173 10.55 3.68 10.25
CA GLY A 173 10.79 5.12 10.32
C GLY A 173 10.15 5.92 9.17
N SER A 174 9.51 5.26 8.21
CA SER A 174 8.76 5.94 7.16
C SER A 174 7.36 6.35 7.62
N THR A 175 6.67 7.12 6.79
CA THR A 175 5.25 7.43 7.01
C THR A 175 4.35 6.72 6.01
N SER A 176 3.06 6.59 6.32
CA SER A 176 2.05 6.16 5.36
C SER A 176 0.69 6.77 5.64
N LEU A 177 -0.14 6.88 4.59
CA LEU A 177 -1.54 7.26 4.71
C LEU A 177 -2.38 6.04 5.11
N GLN A 178 -3.16 6.17 6.18
CA GLN A 178 -4.10 5.15 6.62
C GLN A 178 -5.47 5.76 6.89
N VAL A 179 -6.52 4.96 6.67
CA VAL A 179 -7.87 5.29 7.10
C VAL A 179 -8.12 4.57 8.41
N LEU A 180 -8.28 5.33 9.49
CA LEU A 180 -8.50 4.80 10.83
C LEU A 180 -9.85 5.29 11.35
N GLU A 181 -10.50 4.45 12.13
CA GLU A 181 -11.66 4.84 12.94
C GLU A 181 -11.21 5.28 14.32
N SER A 182 -11.95 6.21 14.93
CA SER A 182 -11.62 6.78 16.25
C SER A 182 -11.43 5.69 17.33
N VAL A 183 -12.16 4.59 17.24
CA VAL A 183 -12.03 3.44 18.15
C VAL A 183 -10.70 2.69 18.02
N GLN A 184 -9.95 2.90 16.95
CA GLN A 184 -8.64 2.29 16.72
C GLN A 184 -7.50 3.14 17.28
N ILE A 185 -7.80 4.37 17.69
CA ILE A 185 -6.82 5.33 18.22
C ILE A 185 -6.92 5.32 19.73
N ASN A 186 -5.79 5.09 20.41
CA ASN A 186 -5.72 5.19 21.87
C ASN A 186 -5.64 6.66 22.29
N MET A 187 -6.78 7.29 22.49
CA MET A 187 -6.87 8.72 22.88
C MET A 187 -6.24 9.06 24.22
N SER A 188 -5.82 8.07 25.01
CA SER A 188 -5.08 8.27 26.27
C SER A 188 -3.56 8.26 26.08
N ASP A 189 -3.08 7.98 24.88
CA ASP A 189 -1.67 8.03 24.51
C ASP A 189 -1.32 9.46 24.07
N GLU A 190 -0.38 10.10 24.74
CA GLU A 190 0.07 11.47 24.41
C GLU A 190 0.77 11.56 23.02
N HIS A 191 1.11 10.40 22.44
CA HIS A 191 1.77 10.28 21.14
C HIS A 191 0.85 9.73 20.03
N ALA A 192 -0.47 9.60 20.31
CA ALA A 192 -1.45 9.10 19.34
C ALA A 192 -1.90 10.17 18.34
#